data_9e4615cd0c0b02b657867e9f57094bcd
#
_entry.id   9e4615cd0c0b02b657867e9f57094bcd
#
_cell.length_a   1.000
_cell.length_b   1.000
_cell.length_c   1.000
_cell.angle_alpha   90.00
_cell.angle_beta   90.00
_cell.angle_gamma   90.00
#
_symmetry.space_group_name_H-M   'P 1'
#
loop_
_entity.id
_entity.type
_entity.pdbx_description
1 polymer ?
#
loop_
_entity_poly.entity_id
_entity_poly.type
_entity_poly.pdbx_seq_one_letter_code
_entity_poly.pdbx_strand_id
1 'polypeptide(L)'
;RSLVGSEMCIRDRLYIRNSNRFGEKIAKPLRTLCMEDNRQLVGNEDVPSIKPIIITYEDPLSVLPKYVELLKITSIPEMSNLSVLEIANNEKQKDPLHRVNVKACGWVGKKGSSEQKRFIESYFPAFERKNVRIRTEGDSFNDFMPKNPNGTVKDYATSIIQGILKFLDLCDIKNGNRRHTRTSLLEFLAENSLEQKEIFLNKVMNWALLVVKSNGDDVANIKTTIYQYITTVLLPLCGKEITVDADNFFNAISNRIQNAQVVEQGNIYHGTDIDVEVATVHAVKGETHASTLYLETFYYGHHESERLSEQFKGVVYTGEDERILKNLRVAYVGMSRARYLLCVAIQKNRFDNMDCAELREIWDVVDA
;
A
#
# COMPACT_ATOMS: atom_id res chain seq x y z
N ARG A 1 46.82 -13.57 26.39
CA ARG A 1 45.62 -14.31 26.85
C ARG A 1 44.45 -13.35 26.77
N SER A 2 43.79 -13.35 25.64
CA SER A 2 42.59 -12.55 25.39
C SER A 2 41.39 -13.48 25.61
N LEU A 3 40.65 -13.18 26.67
CA LEU A 3 39.31 -13.69 26.86
C LEU A 3 38.38 -12.69 26.16
N VAL A 4 38.15 -12.90 24.89
CA VAL A 4 37.01 -12.31 24.22
C VAL A 4 35.85 -13.29 24.45
N GLY A 5 35.15 -13.09 25.54
CA GLY A 5 33.80 -13.62 25.69
C GLY A 5 32.92 -12.94 24.66
N SER A 6 32.63 -13.61 23.59
CA SER A 6 31.53 -13.26 22.71
C SER A 6 30.23 -13.55 23.47
N GLU A 7 29.87 -12.69 24.41
CA GLU A 7 28.47 -12.58 24.78
C GLU A 7 27.76 -12.02 23.56
N MET A 8 27.30 -12.96 22.75
CA MET A 8 26.31 -12.70 21.72
C MET A 8 25.14 -12.04 22.42
N CYS A 9 25.00 -10.71 22.24
CA CYS A 9 23.78 -10.01 22.62
C CYS A 9 22.63 -10.77 21.95
N ILE A 10 21.98 -11.65 22.70
CA ILE A 10 20.67 -12.17 22.36
C ILE A 10 19.80 -10.94 22.28
N ARG A 11 19.56 -10.46 21.05
CA ARG A 11 18.55 -9.43 20.82
C ARG A 11 17.23 -10.09 21.16
N ASP A 12 16.74 -9.82 22.36
CA ASP A 12 15.41 -10.20 22.76
C ASP A 12 14.44 -9.65 21.72
N ARG A 13 13.82 -10.56 20.96
CA ARG A 13 12.76 -10.19 20.02
C ARG A 13 11.52 -9.93 20.84
N LEU A 14 11.21 -8.66 21.05
CA LEU A 14 9.94 -8.25 21.63
C LEU A 14 8.86 -8.35 20.55
N TYR A 15 7.94 -9.29 20.72
CA TYR A 15 6.80 -9.43 19.84
C TYR A 15 5.69 -8.48 20.25
N ILE A 16 5.29 -7.57 19.35
CA ILE A 16 4.10 -6.75 19.53
C ILE A 16 2.89 -7.65 19.26
N ARG A 17 2.22 -8.11 20.32
CA ARG A 17 1.06 -9.00 20.22
C ARG A 17 -0.23 -8.23 19.93
N ASN A 18 -0.40 -7.07 20.52
CA ASN A 18 -1.63 -6.30 20.44
C ASN A 18 -1.68 -5.49 19.14
N SER A 19 -2.82 -5.57 18.47
CA SER A 19 -3.11 -4.73 17.33
C SER A 19 -3.52 -3.33 17.81
N ASN A 20 -2.95 -2.28 17.22
CA ASN A 20 -3.46 -0.91 17.40
C ASN A 20 -4.55 -0.54 16.38
N ARG A 21 -4.91 -1.47 15.48
CA ARG A 21 -5.78 -1.17 14.34
C ARG A 21 -7.18 -1.75 14.48
N PHE A 22 -7.31 -3.01 14.85
CA PHE A 22 -8.57 -3.75 14.82
C PHE A 22 -8.81 -4.51 16.13
N GLY A 23 -10.08 -4.74 16.39
CA GLY A 23 -10.54 -5.51 17.56
C GLY A 23 -10.45 -7.03 17.39
N GLU A 24 -10.88 -7.75 18.42
CA GLU A 24 -10.69 -9.19 18.54
C GLU A 24 -11.41 -10.01 17.46
N LYS A 25 -12.60 -9.59 17.00
CA LYS A 25 -13.36 -10.32 15.98
C LYS A 25 -12.59 -10.38 14.64
N ILE A 26 -11.82 -9.33 14.29
CA ILE A 26 -10.94 -9.33 13.11
C ILE A 26 -9.62 -10.04 13.41
N ALA A 27 -9.09 -9.94 14.63
CA ALA A 27 -7.87 -10.65 15.00
C ALA A 27 -8.00 -12.17 14.88
N LYS A 28 -9.17 -12.73 15.22
CA LYS A 28 -9.44 -14.17 15.23
C LYS A 28 -9.05 -14.87 13.91
N PRO A 29 -9.59 -14.50 12.74
CA PRO A 29 -9.19 -15.13 11.47
C PRO A 29 -7.77 -14.77 11.03
N LEU A 30 -7.21 -13.62 11.45
CA LEU A 30 -5.87 -13.23 11.07
C LEU A 30 -4.77 -14.02 11.80
N ARG A 31 -5.07 -14.66 12.92
CA ARG A 31 -4.11 -15.50 13.65
C ARG A 31 -3.57 -16.63 12.81
N THR A 32 -4.42 -17.27 12.01
CA THR A 32 -4.04 -18.40 11.15
C THR A 32 -3.24 -17.97 9.92
N LEU A 33 -3.31 -16.69 9.57
CA LEU A 33 -2.54 -16.10 8.48
C LEU A 33 -1.20 -15.53 8.94
N CYS A 34 -0.98 -15.43 10.26
CA CYS A 34 0.24 -14.90 10.84
C CYS A 34 1.30 -15.99 10.89
N MET A 35 2.45 -15.74 10.26
CA MET A 35 3.53 -16.72 10.09
C MET A 35 4.57 -16.74 11.20
N GLU A 36 4.46 -15.88 12.19
CA GLU A 36 5.40 -15.83 13.31
C GLU A 36 4.92 -16.80 14.39
N ASP A 37 5.65 -17.90 14.59
CA ASP A 37 5.29 -19.04 15.44
C ASP A 37 4.90 -18.69 16.88
N ASN A 38 5.34 -17.57 17.40
CA ASN A 38 5.05 -17.12 18.76
C ASN A 38 4.16 -15.88 18.84
N ARG A 39 3.62 -15.41 17.73
CA ARG A 39 2.76 -14.23 17.73
C ARG A 39 1.31 -14.60 17.96
N GLN A 40 0.93 -14.62 19.24
CA GLN A 40 -0.50 -14.56 19.57
C GLN A 40 -1.02 -13.16 19.24
N LEU A 41 -1.56 -12.98 18.03
CA LEU A 41 -2.16 -11.72 17.64
C LEU A 41 -3.41 -11.48 18.49
N VAL A 42 -3.42 -10.41 19.26
CA VAL A 42 -4.53 -9.99 20.11
C VAL A 42 -5.17 -8.75 19.51
N GLY A 43 -6.49 -8.73 19.43
CA GLY A 43 -7.25 -7.54 19.03
C GLY A 43 -7.13 -6.42 20.07
N ASN A 44 -7.39 -5.20 19.66
CA ASN A 44 -7.46 -4.06 20.57
C ASN A 44 -8.86 -4.01 21.19
N GLU A 45 -8.96 -4.02 22.50
CA GLU A 45 -10.22 -3.98 23.23
C GLU A 45 -10.96 -2.64 23.05
N ASP A 46 -10.21 -1.56 22.81
CA ASP A 46 -10.76 -0.22 22.59
C ASP A 46 -11.29 -0.02 21.15
N VAL A 47 -11.04 -0.97 20.23
CA VAL A 47 -11.49 -0.90 18.85
C VAL A 47 -12.64 -1.88 18.62
N PRO A 48 -13.88 -1.37 18.51
CA PRO A 48 -15.00 -2.25 18.19
C PRO A 48 -14.80 -2.85 16.80
N SER A 49 -15.19 -4.10 16.65
CA SER A 49 -15.10 -4.81 15.37
C SER A 49 -16.28 -5.74 15.18
N ILE A 50 -16.63 -5.94 13.92
CA ILE A 50 -17.71 -6.83 13.52
C ILE A 50 -17.11 -8.19 13.18
N LYS A 51 -17.87 -9.27 13.33
CA LYS A 51 -17.49 -10.58 12.83
C LYS A 51 -17.25 -10.48 11.33
N PRO A 52 -16.11 -10.93 10.83
CA PRO A 52 -15.78 -10.79 9.42
C PRO A 52 -16.73 -11.59 8.54
N ILE A 53 -16.90 -11.12 7.31
CA ILE A 53 -17.92 -11.64 6.38
C ILE A 53 -17.25 -12.24 5.16
N ILE A 54 -17.65 -13.47 4.77
CA ILE A 54 -17.38 -14.03 3.46
C ILE A 54 -18.55 -13.66 2.54
N ILE A 55 -18.26 -13.01 1.42
CA ILE A 55 -19.18 -12.73 0.33
C ILE A 55 -19.00 -13.84 -0.70
N THR A 56 -19.98 -14.75 -0.81
CA THR A 56 -19.98 -15.77 -1.86
C THR A 56 -20.61 -15.20 -3.12
N TYR A 57 -20.09 -15.57 -4.30
CA TYR A 57 -20.58 -15.04 -5.57
C TYR A 57 -20.47 -16.07 -6.70
N GLU A 58 -21.35 -15.95 -7.66
CA GLU A 58 -21.25 -16.59 -8.98
C GLU A 58 -20.69 -15.61 -10.01
N ASP A 59 -21.27 -14.40 -10.08
CA ASP A 59 -20.77 -13.30 -10.90
C ASP A 59 -19.85 -12.37 -10.07
N PRO A 60 -18.57 -12.22 -10.43
CA PRO A 60 -17.65 -11.34 -9.71
C PRO A 60 -18.09 -9.87 -9.73
N LEU A 61 -18.90 -9.43 -10.69
CA LEU A 61 -19.39 -8.05 -10.78
C LEU A 61 -20.41 -7.72 -9.67
N SER A 62 -21.06 -8.71 -9.07
CA SER A 62 -21.99 -8.53 -7.95
C SER A 62 -21.29 -8.20 -6.62
N VAL A 63 -19.99 -8.50 -6.50
CA VAL A 63 -19.24 -8.42 -5.25
C VAL A 63 -19.13 -6.98 -4.70
N LEU A 64 -18.75 -6.01 -5.54
CA LEU A 64 -18.60 -4.62 -5.10
C LEU A 64 -19.96 -3.97 -4.72
N PRO A 65 -21.05 -4.16 -5.49
CA PRO A 65 -22.39 -3.75 -5.07
C PRO A 65 -22.79 -4.33 -3.72
N LYS A 66 -22.60 -5.64 -3.53
CA LYS A 66 -22.91 -6.32 -2.27
C LYS A 66 -22.08 -5.81 -1.10
N TYR A 67 -20.81 -5.54 -1.33
CA TYR A 67 -19.96 -4.95 -0.31
C TYR A 67 -20.47 -3.57 0.13
N VAL A 68 -20.87 -2.70 -0.81
CA VAL A 68 -21.46 -1.40 -0.48
C VAL A 68 -22.78 -1.55 0.29
N GLU A 69 -23.62 -2.51 -0.06
CA GLU A 69 -24.82 -2.85 0.71
C GLU A 69 -24.48 -3.22 2.16
N LEU A 70 -23.49 -4.10 2.36
CA LEU A 70 -23.04 -4.52 3.69
C LEU A 70 -22.53 -3.34 4.54
N LEU A 71 -21.84 -2.38 3.95
CA LEU A 71 -21.41 -1.18 4.67
C LEU A 71 -22.58 -0.38 5.23
N LYS A 72 -23.73 -0.40 4.56
CA LYS A 72 -24.96 0.32 4.97
C LYS A 72 -25.70 -0.40 6.07
N ILE A 73 -25.87 -1.72 5.94
CA ILE A 73 -26.72 -2.50 6.85
C ILE A 73 -25.96 -2.97 8.10
N THR A 74 -24.65 -3.02 8.06
CA THR A 74 -23.84 -3.51 9.18
C THR A 74 -23.54 -2.36 10.14
N SER A 75 -24.11 -2.43 11.34
CA SER A 75 -23.92 -1.43 12.39
C SER A 75 -23.01 -1.92 13.51
N ILE A 76 -22.40 -0.98 14.22
CA ILE A 76 -21.51 -1.22 15.35
C ILE A 76 -22.23 -0.75 16.62
N PRO A 77 -22.73 -1.66 17.47
CA PRO A 77 -23.46 -1.30 18.69
C PRO A 77 -22.65 -0.36 19.61
N GLU A 78 -21.37 -0.64 19.77
CA GLU A 78 -20.46 0.11 20.63
C GLU A 78 -20.19 1.55 20.11
N MET A 79 -20.57 1.86 18.86
CA MET A 79 -20.47 3.18 18.22
C MET A 79 -21.87 3.80 17.99
N SER A 80 -22.76 3.72 18.97
CA SER A 80 -24.13 4.27 18.90
C SER A 80 -24.96 3.67 17.75
N ASN A 81 -24.75 2.42 17.42
CA ASN A 81 -25.36 1.71 16.29
C ASN A 81 -25.16 2.38 14.91
N LEU A 82 -24.11 3.19 14.75
CA LEU A 82 -23.77 3.72 13.44
C LEU A 82 -23.39 2.57 12.49
N SER A 83 -23.83 2.69 11.24
CA SER A 83 -23.39 1.81 10.17
C SER A 83 -21.90 2.02 9.86
N VAL A 84 -21.24 1.00 9.33
CA VAL A 84 -19.83 1.11 8.90
C VAL A 84 -19.67 2.21 7.84
N LEU A 85 -20.68 2.43 7.01
CA LEU A 85 -20.74 3.51 6.03
C LEU A 85 -20.74 4.89 6.70
N GLU A 86 -21.58 5.10 7.71
CA GLU A 86 -21.63 6.39 8.44
C GLU A 86 -20.31 6.68 9.16
N ILE A 87 -19.73 5.64 9.78
CA ILE A 87 -18.41 5.75 10.43
C ILE A 87 -17.33 6.13 9.42
N ALA A 88 -17.31 5.45 8.27
CA ALA A 88 -16.34 5.72 7.21
C ALA A 88 -16.47 7.15 6.67
N ASN A 89 -17.69 7.64 6.45
CA ASN A 89 -17.94 9.01 6.01
C ASN A 89 -17.53 10.03 7.08
N ASN A 90 -17.80 9.78 8.34
CA ASN A 90 -17.40 10.65 9.45
C ASN A 90 -15.87 10.72 9.59
N GLU A 91 -15.16 9.60 9.42
CA GLU A 91 -13.70 9.57 9.44
C GLU A 91 -13.10 10.28 8.23
N LYS A 92 -13.69 10.09 7.03
CA LYS A 92 -13.28 10.80 5.81
C LYS A 92 -13.39 12.31 5.96
N GLN A 93 -14.46 12.81 6.59
CA GLN A 93 -14.63 14.26 6.84
C GLN A 93 -13.56 14.81 7.80
N LYS A 94 -13.05 14.01 8.72
CA LYS A 94 -11.98 14.40 9.65
C LYS A 94 -10.59 14.29 9.02
N ASP A 95 -10.43 13.59 7.89
CA ASP A 95 -9.16 13.53 7.16
C ASP A 95 -8.97 14.82 6.33
N PRO A 96 -7.91 15.63 6.61
CA PRO A 96 -7.64 16.85 5.84
C PRO A 96 -7.49 16.62 4.33
N LEU A 97 -7.16 15.41 3.92
CA LEU A 97 -6.99 15.03 2.53
C LEU A 97 -8.21 14.32 1.93
N HIS A 98 -9.29 14.17 2.69
CA HIS A 98 -10.53 13.48 2.28
C HIS A 98 -10.31 12.15 1.55
N ARG A 99 -9.32 11.37 2.01
CA ARG A 99 -8.97 10.10 1.37
C ARG A 99 -10.05 9.06 1.54
N VAL A 100 -10.20 8.22 0.51
CA VAL A 100 -11.08 7.05 0.59
C VAL A 100 -10.54 6.07 1.61
N ASN A 101 -11.35 5.79 2.65
CA ASN A 101 -10.98 4.89 3.74
C ASN A 101 -11.73 3.53 3.70
N VAL A 102 -12.46 3.29 2.60
CA VAL A 102 -13.09 2.01 2.28
C VAL A 102 -12.45 1.48 1.01
N LYS A 103 -11.83 0.31 1.10
CA LYS A 103 -11.05 -0.22 -0.01
C LYS A 103 -11.33 -1.70 -0.29
N ALA A 104 -11.27 -2.05 -1.58
CA ALA A 104 -11.20 -3.42 -2.05
C ALA A 104 -9.77 -3.72 -2.52
N CYS A 105 -9.18 -4.83 -2.07
CA CYS A 105 -7.83 -5.17 -2.48
C CYS A 105 -7.66 -6.66 -2.80
N GLY A 106 -6.82 -6.95 -3.78
CA GLY A 106 -6.45 -8.30 -4.18
C GLY A 106 -4.96 -8.39 -4.54
N TRP A 107 -4.44 -9.60 -4.69
CA TRP A 107 -3.02 -9.76 -4.97
C TRP A 107 -2.67 -9.46 -6.42
N VAL A 108 -3.42 -10.05 -7.38
CA VAL A 108 -3.11 -9.95 -8.82
C VAL A 108 -4.11 -9.04 -9.51
N GLY A 109 -3.60 -7.92 -10.05
CA GLY A 109 -4.41 -6.88 -10.67
C GLY A 109 -5.02 -7.30 -12.03
N LYS A 110 -4.16 -7.49 -13.03
CA LYS A 110 -4.56 -7.73 -14.41
C LYS A 110 -3.66 -8.77 -15.07
N LYS A 111 -4.27 -9.83 -15.63
CA LYS A 111 -3.55 -10.88 -16.37
C LYS A 111 -4.39 -11.51 -17.50
N GLY A 112 -5.47 -10.85 -17.89
CA GLY A 112 -6.46 -11.45 -18.79
C GLY A 112 -7.34 -12.46 -18.04
N SER A 113 -8.53 -12.01 -17.65
CA SER A 113 -9.52 -12.84 -16.96
C SER A 113 -10.02 -13.96 -17.87
N SER A 114 -10.26 -15.12 -17.29
CA SER A 114 -11.03 -16.21 -17.89
C SER A 114 -12.11 -16.62 -16.90
N GLU A 115 -13.11 -17.38 -17.34
CA GLU A 115 -14.17 -17.89 -16.45
C GLU A 115 -13.62 -18.65 -15.24
N GLN A 116 -12.44 -19.24 -15.38
CA GLN A 116 -11.79 -20.06 -14.33
C GLN A 116 -10.79 -19.29 -13.48
N LYS A 117 -10.31 -18.10 -13.91
CA LYS A 117 -9.26 -17.36 -13.25
C LYS A 117 -9.73 -15.97 -12.88
N ARG A 118 -9.72 -15.64 -11.62
CA ARG A 118 -10.12 -14.34 -11.09
C ARG A 118 -8.91 -13.46 -10.81
N PHE A 119 -9.04 -12.19 -11.15
CA PHE A 119 -8.08 -11.12 -10.90
C PHE A 119 -8.88 -9.91 -10.43
N ILE A 120 -8.23 -8.86 -9.97
CA ILE A 120 -8.97 -7.63 -9.55
C ILE A 120 -9.83 -7.11 -10.70
N GLU A 121 -9.34 -7.18 -11.95
CA GLU A 121 -10.12 -6.78 -13.15
C GLU A 121 -11.41 -7.60 -13.36
N SER A 122 -11.53 -8.80 -12.80
CA SER A 122 -12.76 -9.59 -12.87
C SER A 122 -13.88 -8.98 -12.05
N TYR A 123 -13.56 -8.31 -10.94
CA TYR A 123 -14.50 -7.64 -10.04
C TYR A 123 -14.72 -6.17 -10.43
N PHE A 124 -13.72 -5.56 -11.03
CA PHE A 124 -13.71 -4.18 -11.47
C PHE A 124 -13.03 -4.06 -12.83
N PRO A 125 -13.78 -4.18 -13.95
CA PRO A 125 -13.21 -4.20 -15.30
C PRO A 125 -12.42 -2.95 -15.68
N ALA A 126 -12.75 -1.80 -15.09
CA ALA A 126 -12.01 -0.56 -15.27
C ALA A 126 -10.69 -0.52 -14.48
N PHE A 127 -10.31 -1.61 -13.80
CA PHE A 127 -9.07 -1.65 -13.04
C PHE A 127 -7.86 -1.41 -13.94
N GLU A 128 -7.16 -0.33 -13.65
CA GLU A 128 -5.87 -0.05 -14.26
C GLU A 128 -4.78 -0.29 -13.22
N ARG A 129 -3.83 -1.14 -13.54
CA ARG A 129 -2.62 -1.24 -12.76
C ARG A 129 -1.98 0.14 -12.80
N LYS A 130 -2.07 0.89 -11.69
CA LYS A 130 -1.28 2.12 -11.57
C LYS A 130 0.16 1.68 -11.83
N ASN A 131 0.58 1.80 -13.07
CA ASN A 131 1.99 1.89 -13.39
C ASN A 131 2.42 3.21 -12.78
N VAL A 132 2.66 3.22 -11.48
CA VAL A 132 3.45 4.23 -10.80
C VAL A 132 4.92 4.00 -11.19
N ARG A 133 5.15 3.72 -12.43
CA ARG A 133 6.26 4.26 -13.14
C ARG A 133 5.75 5.62 -13.62
N ILE A 134 5.85 6.61 -12.74
CA ILE A 134 6.13 7.94 -13.23
C ILE A 134 7.42 7.76 -14.04
N ARG A 135 7.29 7.34 -15.30
CA ARG A 135 8.24 7.62 -16.33
C ARG A 135 8.02 9.11 -16.61
N THR A 136 8.44 9.92 -15.67
CA THR A 136 8.71 11.29 -15.94
C THR A 136 9.97 11.30 -16.76
N GLU A 137 9.82 11.07 -18.05
CA GLU A 137 10.70 11.67 -19.05
C GLU A 137 10.36 13.15 -18.98
N GLY A 138 10.76 13.80 -17.89
CA GLY A 138 10.59 15.22 -17.69
C GLY A 138 11.70 15.94 -18.43
N ASP A 139 11.36 16.93 -19.21
CA ASP A 139 12.34 17.81 -19.87
C ASP A 139 12.84 18.88 -18.89
N SER A 140 12.20 19.02 -17.74
CA SER A 140 12.59 19.92 -16.65
C SER A 140 12.41 19.29 -15.28
N PHE A 141 13.09 19.80 -14.25
CA PHE A 141 12.90 19.37 -12.87
C PHE A 141 11.49 19.64 -12.36
N ASN A 142 10.79 20.63 -12.91
CA ASN A 142 9.40 20.94 -12.57
C ASN A 142 8.45 19.79 -12.88
N ASP A 143 8.76 18.95 -13.88
CA ASP A 143 7.96 17.80 -14.24
C ASP A 143 7.97 16.71 -13.16
N PHE A 144 8.95 16.76 -12.25
CA PHE A 144 9.07 15.86 -11.09
C PHE A 144 8.44 16.42 -9.82
N MET A 145 7.87 17.61 -9.89
CA MET A 145 7.16 18.26 -8.80
C MET A 145 5.74 18.70 -9.24
N PRO A 146 4.94 17.79 -9.80
CA PRO A 146 3.62 18.14 -10.33
C PRO A 146 2.71 18.58 -9.17
N LYS A 147 1.87 19.60 -9.42
CA LYS A 147 0.75 19.92 -8.54
C LYS A 147 -0.25 18.78 -8.60
N ASN A 148 -0.29 17.94 -7.59
CA ASN A 148 -1.26 16.87 -7.47
C ASN A 148 -1.96 17.00 -6.11
N PRO A 149 -3.21 17.48 -6.06
CA PRO A 149 -3.94 17.64 -4.81
C PRO A 149 -4.15 16.33 -4.04
N ASN A 150 -4.07 15.19 -4.73
CA ASN A 150 -4.21 13.86 -4.14
C ASN A 150 -2.84 13.15 -3.94
N GLY A 151 -1.74 13.85 -4.16
CA GLY A 151 -0.39 13.28 -4.00
C GLY A 151 -0.04 13.01 -2.54
N THR A 152 0.43 11.80 -2.27
CA THR A 152 0.94 11.44 -0.93
C THR A 152 2.38 11.90 -0.75
N VAL A 153 2.84 12.04 0.51
CA VAL A 153 4.26 12.30 0.81
C VAL A 153 5.18 11.30 0.12
N LYS A 154 4.77 10.04 0.03
CA LYS A 154 5.53 8.98 -0.64
C LYS A 154 5.64 9.23 -2.16
N ASP A 155 4.57 9.70 -2.78
CA ASP A 155 4.57 9.99 -4.22
C ASP A 155 5.51 11.15 -4.54
N TYR A 156 5.45 12.22 -3.76
CA TYR A 156 6.38 13.35 -3.92
C TYR A 156 7.83 12.97 -3.59
N ALA A 157 8.08 12.21 -2.52
CA ALA A 157 9.42 11.74 -2.21
C ALA A 157 10.00 10.88 -3.34
N THR A 158 9.19 10.02 -3.93
CA THR A 158 9.60 9.19 -5.08
C THR A 158 9.89 10.04 -6.30
N SER A 159 9.04 11.02 -6.61
CA SER A 159 9.19 11.92 -7.73
C SER A 159 10.43 12.81 -7.59
N ILE A 160 10.65 13.42 -6.44
CA ILE A 160 11.84 14.22 -6.14
C ILE A 160 13.11 13.39 -6.33
N ILE A 161 13.16 12.16 -5.82
CA ILE A 161 14.32 11.27 -6.03
C ILE A 161 14.55 11.03 -7.52
N GLN A 162 13.50 10.79 -8.31
CA GLN A 162 13.64 10.60 -9.76
C GLN A 162 14.21 11.85 -10.47
N GLY A 163 13.75 13.04 -10.07
CA GLY A 163 14.31 14.30 -10.54
C GLY A 163 15.80 14.45 -10.21
N ILE A 164 16.19 14.14 -8.99
CA ILE A 164 17.60 14.15 -8.55
C ILE A 164 18.42 13.14 -9.36
N LEU A 165 17.92 11.90 -9.54
CA LEU A 165 18.61 10.89 -10.33
C LEU A 165 18.81 11.30 -11.79
N LYS A 166 17.82 11.98 -12.39
CA LYS A 166 17.95 12.55 -13.74
C LYS A 166 19.01 13.66 -13.77
N PHE A 167 19.02 14.53 -12.77
CA PHE A 167 20.04 15.59 -12.67
C PHE A 167 21.45 15.02 -12.56
N LEU A 168 21.65 13.99 -11.70
CA LEU A 168 22.94 13.33 -11.55
C LEU A 168 23.40 12.63 -12.84
N ASP A 169 22.46 12.01 -13.57
CA ASP A 169 22.76 11.40 -14.88
C ASP A 169 23.23 12.44 -15.90
N LEU A 170 22.60 13.64 -15.92
CA LEU A 170 23.02 14.75 -16.75
C LEU A 170 24.41 15.33 -16.37
N CYS A 171 24.80 15.19 -15.09
CA CYS A 171 26.15 15.49 -14.62
C CYS A 171 27.15 14.35 -14.85
N ASP A 172 26.79 13.33 -15.62
CA ASP A 172 27.59 12.12 -15.87
C ASP A 172 28.00 11.38 -14.58
N ILE A 173 27.12 11.40 -13.57
CA ILE A 173 27.26 10.65 -12.35
C ILE A 173 26.46 9.36 -12.50
N LYS A 174 27.19 8.26 -12.64
CA LYS A 174 26.66 6.93 -12.98
C LYS A 174 27.18 5.86 -12.03
N ASN A 175 26.44 4.78 -11.90
CA ASN A 175 26.90 3.54 -11.25
C ASN A 175 27.47 2.62 -12.32
N GLY A 176 28.79 2.64 -12.50
CA GLY A 176 29.45 2.02 -13.64
C GLY A 176 28.96 2.63 -14.97
N ASN A 177 28.48 1.81 -15.89
CA ASN A 177 27.97 2.26 -17.20
C ASN A 177 26.48 2.59 -17.21
N ARG A 178 25.80 2.57 -16.05
CA ARG A 178 24.35 2.79 -15.92
C ARG A 178 24.07 3.98 -15.03
N ARG A 179 22.96 4.67 -15.29
CA ARG A 179 22.49 5.70 -14.36
C ARG A 179 22.15 5.10 -13.00
N HIS A 180 22.32 5.90 -11.96
CA HIS A 180 21.92 5.50 -10.62
C HIS A 180 20.43 5.17 -10.57
N THR A 181 20.11 4.13 -9.83
CA THR A 181 18.78 3.87 -9.30
C THR A 181 18.68 4.45 -7.89
N ARG A 182 17.46 4.53 -7.32
CA ARG A 182 17.30 4.90 -5.91
C ARG A 182 18.17 4.03 -4.99
N THR A 183 18.19 2.73 -5.23
CA THR A 183 18.94 1.77 -4.39
C THR A 183 20.43 2.04 -4.52
N SER A 184 20.97 2.10 -5.72
CA SER A 184 22.40 2.32 -5.92
C SER A 184 22.88 3.71 -5.45
N LEU A 185 22.03 4.75 -5.51
CA LEU A 185 22.36 6.05 -4.91
C LEU A 185 22.44 5.95 -3.38
N LEU A 186 21.49 5.25 -2.74
CA LEU A 186 21.50 5.08 -1.29
C LEU A 186 22.65 4.20 -0.80
N GLU A 187 23.08 3.23 -1.59
CA GLU A 187 24.28 2.42 -1.35
C GLU A 187 25.53 3.28 -1.44
N PHE A 188 25.68 4.05 -2.52
CA PHE A 188 26.78 4.99 -2.70
C PHE A 188 26.90 6.00 -1.54
N LEU A 189 25.77 6.57 -1.11
CA LEU A 189 25.76 7.50 0.03
C LEU A 189 26.16 6.79 1.35
N ALA A 190 25.73 5.53 1.54
CA ALA A 190 26.08 4.76 2.73
C ALA A 190 27.56 4.33 2.75
N GLU A 191 28.15 4.05 1.59
CA GLU A 191 29.58 3.76 1.46
C GLU A 191 30.45 4.98 1.80
N ASN A 192 29.99 6.18 1.48
CA ASN A 192 30.67 7.42 1.88
C ASN A 192 30.47 7.72 3.38
N SER A 193 29.25 7.65 3.87
CA SER A 193 28.88 7.77 5.28
C SER A 193 27.41 7.35 5.49
N LEU A 194 27.15 6.54 6.51
CA LEU A 194 25.78 6.24 6.94
C LEU A 194 24.99 7.50 7.27
N GLU A 195 25.64 8.50 7.87
CA GLU A 195 25.06 9.79 8.19
C GLU A 195 24.58 10.53 6.92
N GLN A 196 25.36 10.51 5.83
CA GLN A 196 24.97 11.16 4.57
C GLN A 196 23.71 10.53 3.96
N LYS A 197 23.59 9.21 4.04
CA LYS A 197 22.36 8.51 3.62
C LYS A 197 21.14 8.94 4.42
N GLU A 198 21.27 9.04 5.74
CA GLU A 198 20.17 9.46 6.61
C GLU A 198 19.80 10.93 6.38
N ILE A 199 20.78 11.82 6.24
CA ILE A 199 20.56 13.24 5.92
C ILE A 199 19.79 13.35 4.58
N PHE A 200 20.21 12.63 3.56
CA PHE A 200 19.53 12.63 2.27
C PHE A 200 18.07 12.19 2.38
N LEU A 201 17.81 11.07 3.04
CA LEU A 201 16.45 10.55 3.23
C LEU A 201 15.56 11.53 4.01
N ASN A 202 16.09 12.11 5.07
CA ASN A 202 15.38 13.11 5.88
C ASN A 202 15.06 14.39 5.08
N LYS A 203 15.99 14.87 4.26
CA LYS A 203 15.74 16.02 3.37
C LYS A 203 14.66 15.71 2.35
N VAL A 204 14.72 14.57 1.67
CA VAL A 204 13.70 14.15 0.70
C VAL A 204 12.32 14.08 1.36
N MET A 205 12.23 13.49 2.55
CA MET A 205 10.96 13.42 3.29
C MET A 205 10.45 14.81 3.67
N ASN A 206 11.32 15.69 4.13
CA ASN A 206 10.94 17.06 4.50
C ASN A 206 10.45 17.84 3.28
N TRP A 207 11.14 17.77 2.13
CA TRP A 207 10.68 18.41 0.90
C TRP A 207 9.32 17.88 0.45
N ALA A 208 9.13 16.57 0.47
CA ALA A 208 7.84 15.96 0.14
C ALA A 208 6.72 16.40 1.08
N LEU A 209 6.99 16.48 2.38
CA LEU A 209 6.05 17.00 3.39
C LEU A 209 5.69 18.46 3.15
N LEU A 210 6.66 19.30 2.81
CA LEU A 210 6.42 20.72 2.49
C LEU A 210 5.57 20.87 1.25
N VAL A 211 5.81 20.09 0.19
CA VAL A 211 4.98 20.10 -1.02
C VAL A 211 3.53 19.74 -0.68
N VAL A 212 3.30 18.69 0.12
CA VAL A 212 1.94 18.29 0.54
C VAL A 212 1.28 19.36 1.38
N LYS A 213 2.00 19.96 2.36
CA LYS A 213 1.45 20.99 3.26
C LYS A 213 1.10 22.28 2.55
N SER A 214 1.88 22.68 1.55
CA SER A 214 1.67 23.93 0.80
C SER A 214 0.66 23.79 -0.35
N ASN A 215 0.07 22.61 -0.56
CA ASN A 215 -0.72 22.30 -1.76
C ASN A 215 0.01 22.67 -3.07
N GLY A 216 1.34 22.65 -3.04
CA GLY A 216 2.19 23.01 -4.17
C GLY A 216 2.46 24.50 -4.36
N ASP A 217 2.03 25.38 -3.45
CA ASP A 217 2.24 26.84 -3.60
C ASP A 217 3.68 27.26 -3.31
N ASP A 218 4.45 26.49 -2.54
CA ASP A 218 5.83 26.76 -2.16
C ASP A 218 6.88 25.96 -2.96
N VAL A 219 6.48 25.40 -4.09
CA VAL A 219 7.34 24.53 -4.92
C VAL A 219 8.64 25.24 -5.36
N ALA A 220 8.59 26.54 -5.64
CA ALA A 220 9.77 27.30 -6.08
C ALA A 220 10.87 27.33 -4.98
N ASN A 221 10.48 27.60 -3.73
CA ASN A 221 11.42 27.62 -2.58
C ASN A 221 11.96 26.23 -2.30
N ILE A 222 11.08 25.21 -2.34
CA ILE A 222 11.50 23.82 -2.14
C ILE A 222 12.51 23.41 -3.22
N LYS A 223 12.25 23.76 -4.47
CA LYS A 223 13.12 23.52 -5.60
C LYS A 223 14.50 24.16 -5.38
N THR A 224 14.54 25.41 -4.93
CA THR A 224 15.78 26.11 -4.60
C THR A 224 16.60 25.36 -3.55
N THR A 225 15.96 24.85 -2.48
CA THR A 225 16.65 24.08 -1.44
C THR A 225 17.14 22.73 -1.93
N ILE A 226 16.43 22.09 -2.86
CA ILE A 226 16.88 20.85 -3.53
C ILE A 226 18.13 21.14 -4.38
N TYR A 227 18.11 22.21 -5.19
CA TYR A 227 19.24 22.62 -6.00
C TYR A 227 20.49 22.87 -5.17
N GLN A 228 20.34 23.66 -4.09
CA GLN A 228 21.44 23.94 -3.16
C GLN A 228 22.03 22.65 -2.60
N TYR A 229 21.18 21.70 -2.16
CA TYR A 229 21.68 20.44 -1.62
C TYR A 229 22.42 19.61 -2.68
N ILE A 230 21.93 19.55 -3.91
CA ILE A 230 22.60 18.83 -4.98
C ILE A 230 23.96 19.45 -5.25
N THR A 231 24.04 20.77 -5.41
CA THR A 231 25.26 21.47 -5.80
C THR A 231 26.29 21.60 -4.69
N THR A 232 25.86 21.71 -3.43
CA THR A 232 26.77 21.90 -2.30
C THR A 232 27.15 20.60 -1.59
N VAL A 233 26.37 19.52 -1.77
CA VAL A 233 26.61 18.26 -1.08
C VAL A 233 26.80 17.10 -2.06
N LEU A 234 25.81 16.80 -2.93
CA LEU A 234 25.85 15.59 -3.75
C LEU A 234 26.93 15.67 -4.84
N LEU A 235 27.05 16.78 -5.56
CA LEU A 235 28.08 16.92 -6.60
C LEU A 235 29.51 16.85 -6.02
N PRO A 236 29.84 17.59 -4.92
CA PRO A 236 31.14 17.45 -4.28
C PRO A 236 31.47 16.05 -3.78
N LEU A 237 30.49 15.32 -3.23
CA LEU A 237 30.68 13.92 -2.82
C LEU A 237 31.04 13.00 -4.03
N CYS A 238 30.56 13.34 -5.21
CA CYS A 238 30.86 12.61 -6.43
C CYS A 238 32.13 13.14 -7.14
N GLY A 239 32.77 14.21 -6.63
CA GLY A 239 33.91 14.88 -7.29
C GLY A 239 33.55 15.44 -8.67
N LYS A 240 32.32 15.88 -8.84
CA LYS A 240 31.77 16.39 -10.11
C LYS A 240 31.27 17.82 -9.95
N GLU A 241 31.24 18.53 -11.08
CA GLU A 241 30.66 19.85 -11.17
C GLU A 241 29.36 19.82 -11.98
N ILE A 242 28.57 20.87 -11.86
CA ILE A 242 27.34 21.02 -12.62
C ILE A 242 27.64 21.15 -14.13
N THR A 243 26.91 20.42 -14.98
CA THR A 243 26.95 20.57 -16.42
C THR A 243 25.90 21.57 -16.87
N VAL A 244 26.10 22.14 -18.06
CA VAL A 244 25.14 23.06 -18.71
C VAL A 244 23.78 22.36 -18.92
N ASP A 245 23.78 21.07 -19.28
CA ASP A 245 22.57 20.31 -19.50
C ASP A 245 21.80 20.08 -18.19
N ALA A 246 22.51 19.81 -17.10
CA ALA A 246 21.88 19.63 -15.76
C ALA A 246 21.31 20.95 -15.25
N ASP A 247 22.01 22.05 -15.41
CA ASP A 247 21.53 23.36 -15.02
C ASP A 247 20.32 23.79 -15.86
N ASN A 248 20.36 23.61 -17.18
CA ASN A 248 19.22 23.85 -18.07
C ASN A 248 18.01 23.00 -17.69
N PHE A 249 18.19 21.70 -17.43
CA PHE A 249 17.11 20.81 -16.97
C PHE A 249 16.49 21.31 -15.67
N PHE A 250 17.31 21.78 -14.73
CA PHE A 250 16.81 22.24 -13.44
C PHE A 250 16.06 23.57 -13.54
N ASN A 251 16.54 24.49 -14.36
CA ASN A 251 16.01 25.85 -14.49
C ASN A 251 14.94 25.99 -15.59
N ALA A 252 14.79 24.98 -16.46
CA ALA A 252 13.78 25.00 -17.52
C ALA A 252 12.37 25.21 -16.96
N ILE A 253 11.62 26.09 -17.64
CA ILE A 253 10.18 26.22 -17.43
C ILE A 253 9.53 25.02 -18.10
N SER A 254 8.70 24.27 -17.38
CA SER A 254 7.95 23.17 -18.00
C SER A 254 7.08 23.71 -19.14
N ASN A 255 7.44 23.37 -20.38
CA ASN A 255 6.62 23.67 -21.56
C ASN A 255 5.44 22.72 -21.73
N ARG A 256 5.35 21.70 -20.89
CA ARG A 256 4.14 20.88 -20.81
C ARG A 256 3.08 21.74 -20.17
N ILE A 257 2.23 22.35 -21.01
CA ILE A 257 0.89 22.75 -20.60
C ILE A 257 0.42 21.65 -19.66
N GLN A 258 0.03 22.05 -18.45
CA GLN A 258 -0.54 21.18 -17.43
C GLN A 258 -1.82 20.53 -17.96
N ASN A 259 -1.70 19.70 -18.96
CA ASN A 259 -2.56 18.57 -19.21
C ASN A 259 -2.10 17.43 -18.27
N ALA A 260 -1.84 17.75 -17.00
CA ALA A 260 -2.36 16.94 -15.97
C ALA A 260 -3.90 17.06 -16.15
N GLN A 261 -4.44 16.42 -17.18
CA GLN A 261 -5.67 15.72 -16.95
C GLN A 261 -5.37 14.98 -15.66
N VAL A 262 -5.91 15.56 -14.59
CA VAL A 262 -6.23 14.83 -13.40
C VAL A 262 -6.84 13.56 -13.95
N VAL A 263 -6.04 12.50 -14.02
CA VAL A 263 -6.56 11.16 -14.08
C VAL A 263 -7.11 10.99 -12.67
N GLU A 264 -8.18 11.71 -12.46
CA GLU A 264 -9.04 11.71 -11.28
C GLU A 264 -9.86 10.46 -11.21
N GLN A 265 -9.48 9.44 -11.93
CA GLN A 265 -10.05 8.13 -11.74
C GLN A 265 -8.94 7.17 -11.42
N GLY A 266 -8.42 7.27 -10.18
CA GLY A 266 -7.91 6.11 -9.52
C GLY A 266 -8.97 5.00 -9.63
N ASN A 267 -8.57 3.74 -9.52
CA ASN A 267 -9.49 2.61 -9.54
C ASN A 267 -10.57 2.75 -8.46
N ILE A 268 -11.57 3.60 -8.69
CA ILE A 268 -12.64 3.93 -7.75
C ILE A 268 -13.93 3.34 -8.30
N TYR A 269 -14.52 2.45 -7.52
CA TYR A 269 -15.88 2.01 -7.72
C TYR A 269 -16.80 3.02 -7.03
N HIS A 270 -17.62 3.72 -7.82
CA HIS A 270 -18.60 4.68 -7.32
C HIS A 270 -19.85 3.92 -6.88
N GLY A 271 -19.99 3.72 -5.57
CA GLY A 271 -21.24 3.22 -4.98
C GLY A 271 -22.25 4.36 -4.79
N THR A 272 -23.50 4.01 -4.43
CA THR A 272 -24.58 4.99 -4.27
C THR A 272 -24.27 6.07 -3.23
N ASP A 273 -23.57 5.73 -2.15
CA ASP A 273 -23.34 6.65 -1.02
C ASP A 273 -21.88 6.65 -0.55
N ILE A 274 -21.04 5.85 -1.16
CA ILE A 274 -19.63 5.79 -0.82
C ILE A 274 -18.79 5.28 -2.00
N ASP A 275 -17.62 5.85 -2.13
CA ASP A 275 -16.61 5.39 -3.06
C ASP A 275 -15.76 4.28 -2.44
N VAL A 276 -15.48 3.23 -3.22
CA VAL A 276 -14.58 2.14 -2.84
C VAL A 276 -13.33 2.20 -3.72
N GLU A 277 -12.18 2.47 -3.13
CA GLU A 277 -10.93 2.39 -3.88
C GLU A 277 -10.53 0.91 -4.09
N VAL A 278 -10.31 0.54 -5.36
CA VAL A 278 -9.88 -0.81 -5.74
C VAL A 278 -8.37 -0.81 -5.98
N ALA A 279 -7.63 -1.61 -5.25
CA ALA A 279 -6.17 -1.55 -5.23
C ALA A 279 -5.51 -2.94 -5.19
N THR A 280 -4.21 -3.02 -5.39
CA THR A 280 -3.46 -4.23 -5.06
C THR A 280 -3.08 -4.23 -3.58
N VAL A 281 -2.92 -5.43 -2.99
CA VAL A 281 -2.43 -5.57 -1.59
C VAL A 281 -1.12 -4.81 -1.36
N HIS A 282 -0.25 -4.76 -2.35
CA HIS A 282 1.01 -4.02 -2.24
C HIS A 282 0.82 -2.50 -2.17
N ALA A 283 -0.21 -1.97 -2.83
CA ALA A 283 -0.52 -0.54 -2.80
C ALA A 283 -1.05 -0.08 -1.43
N VAL A 284 -1.85 -0.93 -0.78
CA VAL A 284 -2.46 -0.62 0.53
C VAL A 284 -1.57 -0.94 1.74
N LYS A 285 -0.32 -1.37 1.50
CA LYS A 285 0.61 -1.69 2.59
C LYS A 285 0.90 -0.46 3.44
N GLY A 286 0.68 -0.58 4.76
CA GLY A 286 0.89 0.51 5.73
C GLY A 286 -0.35 1.34 6.02
N GLU A 287 -1.42 1.18 5.25
CA GLU A 287 -2.67 1.91 5.44
C GLU A 287 -3.56 1.28 6.54
N THR A 288 -4.57 2.03 6.95
CA THR A 288 -5.67 1.56 7.81
C THR A 288 -6.97 2.02 7.15
N HIS A 289 -7.92 1.10 7.00
CA HIS A 289 -9.20 1.37 6.37
C HIS A 289 -10.32 1.17 7.39
N ALA A 290 -11.37 1.96 7.33
CA ALA A 290 -12.59 1.71 8.11
C ALA A 290 -13.15 0.32 7.78
N SER A 291 -13.17 -0.02 6.49
CA SER A 291 -13.52 -1.36 6.01
C SER A 291 -12.62 -1.80 4.87
N THR A 292 -12.38 -3.11 4.79
CA THR A 292 -11.59 -3.72 3.70
C THR A 292 -12.34 -4.91 3.12
N LEU A 293 -12.47 -4.94 1.80
CA LEU A 293 -12.87 -6.12 1.04
C LEU A 293 -11.62 -6.76 0.44
N TYR A 294 -11.34 -8.01 0.78
CA TYR A 294 -10.28 -8.81 0.18
C TYR A 294 -10.86 -9.60 -0.99
N LEU A 295 -10.34 -9.36 -2.19
CA LEU A 295 -10.74 -10.03 -3.42
C LEU A 295 -9.82 -11.23 -3.67
N GLU A 296 -10.36 -12.45 -3.72
CA GLU A 296 -9.56 -13.61 -4.09
C GLU A 296 -9.03 -13.47 -5.51
N THR A 297 -7.78 -13.86 -5.74
CA THR A 297 -7.17 -13.83 -7.07
C THR A 297 -6.47 -15.15 -7.40
N PHE A 298 -6.27 -15.40 -8.69
CA PHE A 298 -5.59 -16.60 -9.16
C PHE A 298 -4.07 -16.35 -9.24
N TYR A 299 -3.30 -17.21 -8.58
CA TYR A 299 -1.86 -17.13 -8.57
C TYR A 299 -1.21 -18.54 -8.56
N TYR A 300 -0.33 -18.82 -9.50
CA TYR A 300 0.39 -20.11 -9.62
C TYR A 300 -0.51 -21.35 -9.48
N GLY A 301 -1.53 -21.45 -10.34
CA GLY A 301 -2.36 -22.65 -10.47
C GLY A 301 -3.58 -22.71 -9.56
N HIS A 302 -3.71 -21.86 -8.56
CA HIS A 302 -4.80 -21.87 -7.57
C HIS A 302 -5.30 -20.47 -7.24
N HIS A 303 -6.53 -20.38 -6.73
CA HIS A 303 -7.01 -19.20 -6.04
C HIS A 303 -6.53 -19.23 -4.58
N GLU A 304 -6.50 -18.06 -3.96
CA GLU A 304 -6.08 -17.94 -2.56
C GLU A 304 -7.01 -18.71 -1.62
N SER A 305 -8.32 -18.72 -1.88
CA SER A 305 -9.31 -19.49 -1.11
C SER A 305 -9.04 -20.99 -1.11
N GLU A 306 -8.57 -21.55 -2.23
CA GLU A 306 -8.21 -22.97 -2.33
C GLU A 306 -6.97 -23.28 -1.48
N ARG A 307 -5.94 -22.42 -1.54
CA ARG A 307 -4.70 -22.65 -0.79
C ARG A 307 -4.81 -22.39 0.69
N LEU A 308 -5.68 -21.48 1.07
CA LEU A 308 -5.86 -21.04 2.46
C LEU A 308 -7.14 -21.59 3.08
N SER A 309 -7.76 -22.60 2.46
CA SER A 309 -9.03 -23.18 2.93
C SER A 309 -8.99 -23.58 4.41
N GLU A 310 -7.91 -24.25 4.82
CA GLU A 310 -7.74 -24.68 6.20
C GLU A 310 -7.54 -23.49 7.17
N GLN A 311 -6.87 -22.43 6.71
CA GLN A 311 -6.66 -21.23 7.52
C GLN A 311 -7.96 -20.45 7.71
N PHE A 312 -8.85 -20.46 6.74
CA PHE A 312 -10.19 -19.89 6.89
C PHE A 312 -11.04 -20.66 7.92
N LYS A 313 -10.78 -21.96 8.12
CA LYS A 313 -11.40 -22.81 9.15
C LYS A 313 -10.73 -22.67 10.52
N GLY A 314 -9.68 -21.88 10.64
CA GLY A 314 -8.99 -21.67 11.91
C GLY A 314 -7.74 -22.56 12.14
N VAL A 315 -7.30 -23.30 11.14
CA VAL A 315 -6.11 -24.17 11.23
C VAL A 315 -4.85 -23.39 10.91
N VAL A 316 -3.85 -23.45 11.78
CA VAL A 316 -2.54 -22.81 11.56
C VAL A 316 -1.72 -23.66 10.59
N TYR A 317 -1.08 -23.03 9.62
CA TYR A 317 -0.16 -23.70 8.70
C TYR A 317 1.21 -23.91 9.35
N THR A 318 1.67 -25.13 9.37
CA THR A 318 2.98 -25.53 9.96
C THR A 318 3.97 -26.07 8.93
N GLY A 319 3.59 -26.03 7.63
CA GLY A 319 4.45 -26.53 6.55
C GLY A 319 5.44 -25.49 6.03
N GLU A 320 6.29 -25.93 5.09
CA GLU A 320 7.39 -25.13 4.51
C GLU A 320 7.14 -24.74 3.04
N ASP A 321 5.96 -25.02 2.46
CA ASP A 321 5.67 -24.65 1.07
C ASP A 321 5.70 -23.12 0.91
N GLU A 322 6.72 -22.64 0.21
CA GLU A 322 6.93 -21.20 -0.02
C GLU A 322 5.73 -20.52 -0.72
N ARG A 323 4.96 -21.25 -1.50
CA ARG A 323 3.79 -20.70 -2.19
C ARG A 323 2.66 -20.45 -1.21
N ILE A 324 2.42 -21.37 -0.28
CA ILE A 324 1.44 -21.19 0.80
C ILE A 324 1.91 -20.07 1.71
N LEU A 325 3.17 -20.08 2.14
CA LEU A 325 3.76 -19.03 2.97
C LEU A 325 3.64 -17.65 2.34
N LYS A 326 3.81 -17.55 1.02
CA LYS A 326 3.63 -16.30 0.29
C LYS A 326 2.17 -15.86 0.22
N ASN A 327 1.22 -16.78 0.04
CA ASN A 327 -0.20 -16.49 0.09
C ASN A 327 -0.60 -15.99 1.49
N LEU A 328 -0.16 -16.64 2.56
CA LEU A 328 -0.39 -16.23 3.94
C LEU A 328 0.07 -14.78 4.19
N ARG A 329 1.30 -14.45 3.77
CA ARG A 329 1.85 -13.09 3.92
C ARG A 329 1.01 -12.04 3.19
N VAL A 330 0.60 -12.33 1.95
CA VAL A 330 -0.17 -11.40 1.14
C VAL A 330 -1.58 -11.23 1.70
N ALA A 331 -2.24 -12.33 2.04
CA ALA A 331 -3.58 -12.32 2.64
C ALA A 331 -3.55 -11.57 3.99
N TYR A 332 -2.58 -11.86 4.86
CA TYR A 332 -2.42 -11.14 6.13
C TYR A 332 -2.25 -9.63 5.92
N VAL A 333 -1.40 -9.21 4.97
CA VAL A 333 -1.18 -7.79 4.69
C VAL A 333 -2.47 -7.12 4.21
N GLY A 334 -3.21 -7.71 3.30
CA GLY A 334 -4.47 -7.15 2.79
C GLY A 334 -5.57 -7.12 3.83
N MET A 335 -5.85 -8.25 4.45
CA MET A 335 -6.96 -8.39 5.41
C MET A 335 -6.72 -7.61 6.70
N SER A 336 -5.46 -7.49 7.15
CA SER A 336 -5.12 -6.71 8.35
C SER A 336 -5.23 -5.19 8.18
N ARG A 337 -5.71 -4.70 7.03
CA ARG A 337 -5.97 -3.25 6.83
C ARG A 337 -7.29 -2.81 7.44
N ALA A 338 -8.24 -3.71 7.58
CA ALA A 338 -9.56 -3.43 8.14
C ALA A 338 -9.47 -3.01 9.62
N ARG A 339 -10.25 -1.99 9.99
CA ARG A 339 -10.42 -1.54 11.37
C ARG A 339 -11.69 -2.08 11.98
N TYR A 340 -12.82 -1.92 11.32
CA TYR A 340 -14.14 -2.25 11.83
C TYR A 340 -14.79 -3.45 11.15
N LEU A 341 -14.68 -3.56 9.82
CA LEU A 341 -15.27 -4.63 9.03
C LEU A 341 -14.27 -5.19 8.02
N LEU A 342 -14.07 -6.49 8.08
CA LEU A 342 -13.34 -7.26 7.07
C LEU A 342 -14.33 -8.10 6.26
N CYS A 343 -14.33 -7.93 4.94
CA CYS A 343 -15.03 -8.81 3.99
C CYS A 343 -14.02 -9.55 3.12
N VAL A 344 -14.36 -10.79 2.72
CA VAL A 344 -13.57 -11.59 1.79
C VAL A 344 -14.49 -12.14 0.70
N ALA A 345 -14.17 -11.90 -0.57
CA ALA A 345 -14.93 -12.44 -1.69
C ALA A 345 -14.38 -13.80 -2.08
N ILE A 346 -15.26 -14.82 -2.14
CA ILE A 346 -14.94 -16.20 -2.54
C ILE A 346 -16.00 -16.70 -3.50
N GLN A 347 -15.59 -17.26 -4.63
CA GLN A 347 -16.54 -17.84 -5.59
C GLN A 347 -17.31 -19.01 -4.96
N LYS A 348 -18.62 -19.08 -5.22
CA LYS A 348 -19.53 -20.00 -4.55
C LYS A 348 -19.08 -21.45 -4.59
N ASN A 349 -18.69 -21.95 -5.75
CA ASN A 349 -18.24 -23.35 -5.89
C ASN A 349 -16.98 -23.67 -5.07
N ARG A 350 -16.08 -22.71 -4.87
CA ARG A 350 -14.91 -22.88 -4.00
C ARG A 350 -15.28 -22.77 -2.52
N PHE A 351 -16.22 -21.89 -2.22
CA PHE A 351 -16.75 -21.78 -0.86
C PHE A 351 -17.44 -23.07 -0.44
N ASP A 352 -18.31 -23.64 -1.26
CA ASP A 352 -19.06 -24.88 -0.98
C ASP A 352 -18.12 -26.06 -0.67
N ASN A 353 -16.91 -26.08 -1.24
CA ASN A 353 -15.90 -27.12 -0.96
C ASN A 353 -15.21 -26.92 0.42
N MET A 354 -15.31 -25.76 1.03
CA MET A 354 -14.68 -25.46 2.31
C MET A 354 -15.67 -25.14 3.43
N ASP A 355 -16.95 -25.05 3.13
CA ASP A 355 -17.99 -24.70 4.11
C ASP A 355 -18.11 -25.79 5.20
N CYS A 356 -18.00 -25.36 6.43
CA CYS A 356 -18.11 -26.21 7.62
C CYS A 356 -18.49 -25.37 8.85
N ALA A 357 -18.81 -26.05 9.95
CA ALA A 357 -19.21 -25.38 11.18
C ALA A 357 -18.10 -24.50 11.76
N GLU A 358 -16.85 -24.96 11.71
CA GLU A 358 -15.68 -24.25 12.23
C GLU A 358 -15.44 -22.94 11.46
N LEU A 359 -15.62 -22.95 10.14
CA LEU A 359 -15.53 -21.75 9.31
C LEU A 359 -16.62 -20.75 9.72
N ARG A 360 -17.86 -21.23 9.91
CA ARG A 360 -19.01 -20.39 10.29
C ARG A 360 -18.95 -19.87 11.73
N GLU A 361 -18.12 -20.43 12.58
CA GLU A 361 -17.79 -19.82 13.88
C GLU A 361 -16.93 -18.58 13.77
N ILE A 362 -16.10 -18.49 12.71
CA ILE A 362 -15.15 -17.41 12.48
C ILE A 362 -15.74 -16.34 11.57
N TRP A 363 -16.49 -16.76 10.55
CA TRP A 363 -17.01 -15.91 9.48
C TRP A 363 -18.54 -15.94 9.42
N ASP A 364 -19.14 -14.79 9.19
CA ASP A 364 -20.50 -14.74 8.66
C ASP A 364 -20.45 -14.90 7.14
N VAL A 365 -21.51 -15.47 6.55
CA VAL A 365 -21.56 -15.79 5.12
C VAL A 365 -22.78 -15.15 4.51
N VAL A 366 -22.58 -14.44 3.39
CA VAL A 366 -23.65 -13.81 2.61
C VAL A 366 -23.45 -14.06 1.13
N ASP A 367 -24.54 -14.19 0.37
CA ASP A 367 -24.50 -14.30 -1.08
C ASP A 367 -24.60 -12.91 -1.73
N ALA A 368 -23.84 -12.70 -2.85
CA ALA A 368 -23.82 -11.47 -3.63
C ALA A 368 -24.68 -11.55 -4.89
#